data_c83f8b64ba8b13322d1eecae8e1d7483
#
_entry.id   c83f8b64ba8b13322d1eecae8e1d7483
#
_cell.length_a   1.000
_cell.length_b   1.000
_cell.length_c   1.000
_cell.angle_alpha   90.00
_cell.angle_beta   90.00
_cell.angle_gamma   90.00
#
_symmetry.space_group_name_H-M   'P 1'
#
loop_
_entity.id
_entity.type
_entity.pdbx_description
1 polymer ?
#
loop_
_entity_poly.entity_id
_entity_poly.type
_entity_poly.pdbx_seq_one_letter_code
_entity_poly.pdbx_strand_id
1 'polypeptide(L)'
;AGLYIIEPEVLHLVPFGEKFDFSKQLFPLVLEMDWPMYAKTIDGVWFDVGNPMELLNAQSTLVRRMNELPFPIPEGTLLPGDGFCMGDSINLGDVSSSVISSDCLIQDKVVISNSLLMSGCSIGAKSSITKSVLGQNVVIGNGCTLHNVVIGDGVKIGAESNLADQKIS
;
A
#
# COMPACT_ATOMS: atom_id res chain seq x y z
N ALA A 1 -16.42 -7.31 0.11
CA ALA A 1 -15.40 -7.83 1.04
C ALA A 1 -15.40 -9.35 0.96
N GLY A 2 -14.24 -9.98 1.07
CA GLY A 2 -14.10 -11.44 1.06
C GLY A 2 -14.28 -12.08 2.45
N LEU A 3 -15.17 -11.56 3.29
CA LEU A 3 -15.47 -12.11 4.60
C LEU A 3 -16.85 -12.79 4.57
N TYR A 4 -16.87 -14.08 4.91
CA TYR A 4 -18.07 -14.90 4.87
C TYR A 4 -18.25 -15.63 6.18
N ILE A 5 -19.51 -15.75 6.62
CA ILE A 5 -19.95 -16.67 7.68
C ILE A 5 -20.80 -17.71 6.99
N ILE A 6 -20.40 -18.96 7.08
CA ILE A 6 -20.97 -20.07 6.30
C ILE A 6 -21.37 -21.18 7.29
N GLU A 7 -22.60 -21.67 7.15
CA GLU A 7 -23.02 -22.89 7.87
C GLU A 7 -22.22 -24.10 7.39
N PRO A 8 -21.83 -25.03 8.27
CA PRO A 8 -21.03 -26.19 7.92
C PRO A 8 -21.59 -27.02 6.77
N GLU A 9 -22.91 -27.09 6.66
CA GLU A 9 -23.62 -27.86 5.62
C GLU A 9 -23.29 -27.35 4.21
N VAL A 10 -23.08 -26.02 4.06
CA VAL A 10 -22.73 -25.41 2.77
C VAL A 10 -21.36 -25.90 2.29
N LEU A 11 -20.45 -26.19 3.21
CA LEU A 11 -19.12 -26.67 2.86
C LEU A 11 -19.12 -28.09 2.25
N HIS A 12 -20.19 -28.88 2.48
CA HIS A 12 -20.35 -30.17 1.83
C HIS A 12 -20.56 -30.07 0.31
N LEU A 13 -20.92 -28.89 -0.18
CA LEU A 13 -21.03 -28.61 -1.62
C LEU A 13 -19.69 -28.39 -2.30
N VAL A 14 -18.64 -28.20 -1.52
CA VAL A 14 -17.28 -28.00 -2.03
C VAL A 14 -16.61 -29.35 -2.27
N PRO A 15 -16.23 -29.70 -3.51
CA PRO A 15 -15.55 -30.95 -3.81
C PRO A 15 -14.21 -31.05 -3.08
N PHE A 16 -13.93 -32.20 -2.48
CA PHE A 16 -12.67 -32.41 -1.79
C PHE A 16 -11.50 -32.51 -2.77
N GLY A 17 -10.44 -31.76 -2.51
CA GLY A 17 -9.21 -31.80 -3.30
C GLY A 17 -9.27 -31.09 -4.64
N GLU A 18 -10.33 -30.38 -4.96
CA GLU A 18 -10.48 -29.60 -6.18
C GLU A 18 -10.40 -28.10 -5.93
N LYS A 19 -9.92 -27.36 -6.96
CA LYS A 19 -9.97 -25.89 -6.92
C LYS A 19 -11.42 -25.46 -7.11
N PHE A 20 -12.00 -24.84 -6.10
CA PHE A 20 -13.38 -24.40 -6.10
C PHE A 20 -13.50 -22.94 -5.66
N ASP A 21 -14.07 -22.08 -6.50
CA ASP A 21 -14.20 -20.66 -6.27
C ASP A 21 -15.58 -20.34 -5.65
N PHE A 22 -15.57 -19.70 -4.50
CA PHE A 22 -16.81 -19.38 -3.78
C PHE A 22 -17.73 -18.45 -4.58
N SER A 23 -17.19 -17.44 -5.22
CA SER A 23 -17.99 -16.45 -5.95
C SER A 23 -18.55 -16.99 -7.27
N LYS A 24 -17.78 -17.85 -7.94
CA LYS A 24 -18.13 -18.36 -9.27
C LYS A 24 -18.88 -19.68 -9.24
N GLN A 25 -18.72 -20.47 -8.17
CA GLN A 25 -19.23 -21.82 -8.08
C GLN A 25 -20.12 -22.02 -6.85
N LEU A 26 -19.62 -21.75 -5.63
CA LEU A 26 -20.38 -22.05 -4.42
C LEU A 26 -21.65 -21.18 -4.29
N PHE A 27 -21.50 -19.86 -4.40
CA PHE A 27 -22.65 -18.97 -4.20
C PHE A 27 -23.74 -19.14 -5.26
N PRO A 28 -23.44 -19.28 -6.57
CA PRO A 28 -24.46 -19.64 -7.54
C PRO A 28 -25.19 -20.95 -7.19
N LEU A 29 -24.44 -21.99 -6.77
CA LEU A 29 -25.05 -23.28 -6.40
C LEU A 29 -25.96 -23.14 -5.16
N VAL A 30 -25.57 -22.39 -4.15
CA VAL A 30 -26.39 -22.10 -2.97
C VAL A 30 -27.70 -21.41 -3.35
N LEU A 31 -27.62 -20.46 -4.30
CA LEU A 31 -28.82 -19.77 -4.83
C LEU A 31 -29.71 -20.68 -5.66
N GLU A 32 -29.15 -21.57 -6.49
CA GLU A 32 -29.90 -22.54 -7.28
C GLU A 32 -30.65 -23.55 -6.38
N MET A 33 -30.09 -23.84 -5.21
CA MET A 33 -30.72 -24.69 -4.20
C MET A 33 -31.77 -23.97 -3.33
N ASP A 34 -32.02 -22.68 -3.61
CA ASP A 34 -32.92 -21.81 -2.83
C ASP A 34 -32.55 -21.77 -1.33
N TRP A 35 -31.25 -21.92 -1.01
CA TRP A 35 -30.77 -21.79 0.36
C TRP A 35 -30.61 -20.33 0.75
N PRO A 36 -30.90 -19.96 2.02
CA PRO A 36 -30.85 -18.58 2.44
C PRO A 36 -29.43 -18.00 2.35
N MET A 37 -29.30 -16.86 1.66
CA MET A 37 -28.06 -16.11 1.56
C MET A 37 -28.33 -14.64 1.90
N TYR A 38 -27.56 -14.11 2.84
CA TYR A 38 -27.73 -12.75 3.35
C TYR A 38 -26.48 -11.92 3.12
N ALA A 39 -26.66 -10.63 2.93
CA ALA A 39 -25.56 -9.66 2.88
C ALA A 39 -25.79 -8.56 3.92
N LYS A 40 -24.70 -8.11 4.54
CA LYS A 40 -24.74 -6.99 5.47
C LYS A 40 -23.69 -5.96 5.04
N THR A 41 -24.14 -4.71 4.95
CA THR A 41 -23.20 -3.58 4.80
C THR A 41 -22.47 -3.38 6.11
N ILE A 42 -21.17 -3.24 6.04
CA ILE A 42 -20.31 -2.85 7.16
C ILE A 42 -19.77 -1.46 6.91
N ASP A 43 -19.76 -0.63 7.94
CA ASP A 43 -19.13 0.69 7.90
C ASP A 43 -17.62 0.55 8.04
N GLY A 44 -16.88 1.46 7.42
CA GLY A 44 -15.44 1.49 7.55
C GLY A 44 -14.71 1.76 6.23
N VAL A 45 -13.42 1.53 6.26
CA VAL A 45 -12.54 1.64 5.10
C VAL A 45 -12.24 0.24 4.57
N TRP A 46 -12.50 0.04 3.30
CA TRP A 46 -12.17 -1.20 2.61
C TRP A 46 -11.52 -0.89 1.25
N PHE A 47 -10.40 -1.54 0.98
CA PHE A 47 -9.70 -1.46 -0.29
C PHE A 47 -9.31 -2.85 -0.77
N ASP A 48 -9.48 -3.10 -2.07
CA ASP A 48 -8.90 -4.26 -2.74
C ASP A 48 -7.54 -3.85 -3.32
N VAL A 49 -6.48 -4.04 -2.52
CA VAL A 49 -5.12 -3.60 -2.86
C VAL A 49 -4.49 -4.59 -3.85
N GLY A 50 -4.94 -4.57 -5.10
CA GLY A 50 -4.46 -5.43 -6.18
C GLY A 50 -3.31 -4.83 -7.01
N ASN A 51 -3.00 -3.55 -6.83
CA ASN A 51 -1.95 -2.86 -7.57
C ASN A 51 -1.36 -1.68 -6.77
N PRO A 52 -0.18 -1.15 -7.19
CA PRO A 52 0.49 -0.06 -6.47
C PRO A 52 -0.33 1.23 -6.35
N MET A 53 -1.15 1.55 -7.32
CA MET A 53 -1.99 2.76 -7.27
C MET A 53 -3.08 2.63 -6.21
N GLU A 54 -3.71 1.46 -6.09
CA GLU A 54 -4.68 1.19 -5.03
C GLU A 54 -4.01 1.26 -3.64
N LEU A 55 -2.75 0.82 -3.52
CA LEU A 55 -1.99 0.96 -2.29
C LEU A 55 -1.76 2.43 -1.92
N LEU A 56 -1.38 3.28 -2.88
CA LEU A 56 -1.20 4.72 -2.66
C LEU A 56 -2.53 5.41 -2.29
N ASN A 57 -3.64 5.04 -2.93
CA ASN A 57 -4.97 5.55 -2.60
C ASN A 57 -5.41 5.11 -1.19
N ALA A 58 -5.17 3.85 -0.85
CA ALA A 58 -5.50 3.31 0.47
C ALA A 58 -4.73 4.05 1.58
N GLN A 59 -3.42 4.24 1.42
CA GLN A 59 -2.60 4.95 2.42
C GLN A 59 -3.05 6.39 2.64
N SER A 60 -3.33 7.16 1.58
CA SER A 60 -3.83 8.54 1.69
C SER A 60 -5.14 8.60 2.46
N THR A 61 -6.05 7.67 2.19
CA THR A 61 -7.32 7.58 2.93
C THR A 61 -7.12 7.20 4.39
N LEU A 62 -6.20 6.27 4.69
CA LEU A 62 -5.89 5.87 6.07
C LEU A 62 -5.25 7.01 6.85
N VAL A 63 -4.35 7.79 6.25
CA VAL A 63 -3.76 8.96 6.91
C VAL A 63 -4.83 10.00 7.25
N ARG A 64 -5.76 10.30 6.33
CA ARG A 64 -6.88 11.22 6.60
C ARG A 64 -7.79 10.75 7.72
N ARG A 65 -7.98 9.46 7.86
CA ARG A 65 -8.88 8.84 8.83
C ARG A 65 -8.17 8.20 10.02
N MET A 66 -6.92 8.58 10.27
CA MET A 66 -6.10 8.01 11.35
C MET A 66 -6.82 7.95 12.70
N ASN A 67 -7.52 9.03 13.06
CA ASN A 67 -8.23 9.13 14.36
C ASN A 67 -9.45 8.20 14.46
N GLU A 68 -9.89 7.61 13.35
CA GLU A 68 -11.02 6.68 13.31
C GLU A 68 -10.57 5.22 13.32
N LEU A 69 -9.26 4.96 13.26
CA LEU A 69 -8.73 3.60 13.18
C LEU A 69 -8.84 2.89 14.53
N PRO A 70 -9.22 1.61 14.56
CA PRO A 70 -9.44 0.84 15.79
C PRO A 70 -8.14 0.31 16.41
N PHE A 71 -6.98 0.81 16.01
CA PHE A 71 -5.66 0.39 16.48
C PHE A 71 -4.75 1.60 16.71
N PRO A 72 -3.69 1.45 17.54
CA PRO A 72 -2.75 2.53 17.80
C PRO A 72 -2.07 3.03 16.52
N ILE A 73 -1.97 4.35 16.41
CA ILE A 73 -1.22 5.00 15.33
C ILE A 73 0.25 5.00 15.70
N PRO A 74 1.18 4.69 14.78
CA PRO A 74 2.60 4.83 15.02
C PRO A 74 2.98 6.26 15.42
N GLU A 75 4.04 6.42 16.21
CA GLU A 75 4.61 7.74 16.46
C GLU A 75 5.13 8.35 15.15
N GLY A 76 4.86 9.63 14.93
CA GLY A 76 5.27 10.30 13.71
C GLY A 76 4.67 11.68 13.55
N THR A 77 4.92 12.28 12.40
CA THR A 77 4.49 13.62 12.04
C THR A 77 3.60 13.60 10.81
N LEU A 78 2.48 14.29 10.87
CA LEU A 78 1.66 14.57 9.69
C LEU A 78 2.41 15.51 8.74
N LEU A 79 2.39 15.15 7.46
CA LEU A 79 2.98 15.94 6.37
C LEU A 79 1.88 16.57 5.52
N PRO A 80 2.20 17.60 4.72
CA PRO A 80 1.25 18.20 3.81
C PRO A 80 0.56 17.21 2.87
N GLY A 81 -0.72 17.44 2.55
CA GLY A 81 -1.48 16.67 1.57
C GLY A 81 -1.76 15.23 2.01
N ASP A 82 -2.16 15.03 3.26
CA ASP A 82 -2.45 13.68 3.82
C ASP A 82 -1.21 12.76 3.81
N GLY A 83 -0.04 13.30 4.09
CA GLY A 83 1.19 12.54 4.26
C GLY A 83 1.49 12.22 5.72
N PHE A 84 2.37 11.24 5.95
CA PHE A 84 2.84 10.85 7.27
C PHE A 84 4.29 10.38 7.24
N CYS A 85 5.08 10.81 8.22
CA CYS A 85 6.46 10.36 8.41
C CYS A 85 6.60 9.75 9.80
N MET A 86 7.06 8.51 9.88
CA MET A 86 7.31 7.84 11.16
C MET A 86 8.46 8.52 11.93
N GLY A 87 8.35 8.57 13.26
CA GLY A 87 9.17 9.41 14.14
C GLY A 87 10.65 9.05 14.22
N ASP A 88 11.02 7.84 13.82
CA ASP A 88 12.40 7.35 13.77
C ASP A 88 13.08 7.59 12.39
N SER A 89 12.39 8.23 11.46
CA SER A 89 12.93 8.60 10.15
C SER A 89 13.45 10.04 10.12
N ILE A 90 14.54 10.24 9.39
CA ILE A 90 15.15 11.57 9.18
C ILE A 90 14.69 12.10 7.82
N ASN A 91 13.88 13.16 7.86
CA ASN A 91 13.37 13.83 6.65
C ASN A 91 13.89 15.26 6.57
N LEU A 92 14.81 15.52 5.66
CA LEU A 92 15.36 16.85 5.32
C LEU A 92 14.81 17.38 3.98
N GLY A 93 13.92 16.64 3.33
CA GLY A 93 13.30 16.96 2.05
C GLY A 93 11.94 17.64 2.17
N ASP A 94 11.37 17.96 1.03
CA ASP A 94 10.00 18.43 0.87
C ASP A 94 9.10 17.24 0.50
N VAL A 95 8.31 16.78 1.45
CA VAL A 95 7.49 15.56 1.32
C VAL A 95 6.01 15.90 1.51
N SER A 96 5.19 15.50 0.56
CA SER A 96 3.74 15.70 0.59
C SER A 96 2.97 14.50 0.07
N SER A 97 1.73 14.31 0.52
CA SER A 97 0.81 13.23 0.08
C SER A 97 1.47 11.84 0.07
N SER A 98 2.42 11.61 0.97
CA SER A 98 3.27 10.42 0.96
C SER A 98 3.41 9.83 2.36
N VAL A 99 3.67 8.54 2.42
CA VAL A 99 3.99 7.85 3.67
C VAL A 99 5.46 7.42 3.67
N ILE A 100 6.16 7.84 4.71
CA ILE A 100 7.54 7.47 4.99
C ILE A 100 7.54 6.54 6.20
N SER A 101 7.90 5.29 5.99
CA SER A 101 7.98 4.30 7.08
C SER A 101 9.25 4.49 7.93
N SER A 102 9.44 3.60 8.90
CA SER A 102 10.54 3.64 9.89
C SER A 102 11.93 3.61 9.25
N ASP A 103 12.90 4.16 9.95
CA ASP A 103 14.35 4.08 9.63
C ASP A 103 14.72 4.64 8.23
N CYS A 104 13.91 5.53 7.68
CA CYS A 104 14.21 6.16 6.40
C CYS A 104 15.12 7.38 6.58
N LEU A 105 16.02 7.58 5.61
CA LEU A 105 16.87 8.77 5.51
C LEU A 105 16.59 9.51 4.22
N ILE A 106 16.00 10.69 4.31
CA ILE A 106 15.74 11.57 3.16
C ILE A 106 16.65 12.78 3.27
N GLN A 107 17.56 12.95 2.31
CA GLN A 107 18.53 14.03 2.30
C GLN A 107 17.91 15.36 1.84
N ASP A 108 18.70 16.44 1.91
CA ASP A 108 18.24 17.78 1.58
C ASP A 108 17.85 17.95 0.10
N LYS A 109 16.92 18.86 -0.17
CA LYS A 109 16.42 19.15 -1.54
C LYS A 109 15.83 17.96 -2.26
N VAL A 110 15.45 16.90 -1.55
CA VAL A 110 14.63 15.82 -2.10
C VAL A 110 13.19 16.30 -2.14
N VAL A 111 12.48 15.98 -3.22
CA VAL A 111 11.04 16.22 -3.36
C VAL A 111 10.32 14.90 -3.52
N ILE A 112 9.37 14.60 -2.63
CA ILE A 112 8.58 13.36 -2.68
C ILE A 112 7.10 13.72 -2.66
N SER A 113 6.34 13.16 -3.59
CA SER A 113 4.89 13.34 -3.60
C SER A 113 4.14 12.09 -4.07
N ASN A 114 2.94 11.87 -3.49
CA ASN A 114 2.06 10.73 -3.82
C ASN A 114 2.81 9.39 -3.84
N SER A 115 3.67 9.13 -2.85
CA SER A 115 4.58 7.99 -2.85
C SER A 115 4.56 7.26 -1.51
N LEU A 116 5.01 6.01 -1.53
CA LEU A 116 5.23 5.20 -0.35
C LEU A 116 6.71 4.77 -0.31
N LEU A 117 7.38 5.07 0.79
CA LEU A 117 8.68 4.52 1.12
C LEU A 117 8.54 3.53 2.28
N MET A 118 8.88 2.28 2.03
CA MET A 118 8.94 1.27 3.09
C MET A 118 10.19 1.44 3.93
N SER A 119 10.28 0.71 5.03
CA SER A 119 11.32 0.90 6.05
C SER A 119 12.74 0.78 5.52
N GLY A 120 13.64 1.58 6.07
CA GLY A 120 15.08 1.54 5.78
C GLY A 120 15.50 2.18 4.46
N CYS A 121 14.62 2.91 3.79
CA CYS A 121 14.96 3.58 2.54
C CYS A 121 15.95 4.74 2.75
N SER A 122 16.90 4.90 1.81
CA SER A 122 17.84 6.00 1.79
C SER A 122 17.75 6.76 0.46
N ILE A 123 17.39 8.04 0.53
CA ILE A 123 17.17 8.88 -0.66
C ILE A 123 18.20 9.97 -0.71
N GLY A 124 19.02 9.93 -1.76
CA GLY A 124 20.11 10.89 -2.02
C GLY A 124 19.58 12.28 -2.38
N ALA A 125 20.39 13.29 -2.04
CA ALA A 125 20.07 14.70 -2.19
C ALA A 125 19.64 15.08 -3.62
N LYS A 126 18.75 16.06 -3.74
CA LYS A 126 18.26 16.61 -5.02
C LYS A 126 17.49 15.60 -5.88
N SER A 127 17.02 14.51 -5.32
CA SER A 127 16.17 13.53 -6.03
C SER A 127 14.71 13.93 -6.00
N SER A 128 13.97 13.53 -7.03
CA SER A 128 12.52 13.74 -7.14
C SER A 128 11.82 12.39 -7.30
N ILE A 129 10.84 12.09 -6.42
CA ILE A 129 10.10 10.84 -6.42
C ILE A 129 8.61 11.15 -6.43
N THR A 130 7.90 10.69 -7.45
CA THR A 130 6.47 10.96 -7.59
C THR A 130 5.70 9.70 -7.98
N LYS A 131 4.51 9.49 -7.40
CA LYS A 131 3.60 8.36 -7.68
C LYS A 131 4.27 7.00 -7.61
N SER A 132 5.20 6.81 -6.67
CA SER A 132 6.08 5.65 -6.65
C SER A 132 5.98 4.87 -5.35
N VAL A 133 6.26 3.57 -5.43
CA VAL A 133 6.34 2.68 -4.28
C VAL A 133 7.75 2.10 -4.20
N LEU A 134 8.44 2.37 -3.10
CA LEU A 134 9.77 1.85 -2.82
C LEU A 134 9.67 0.80 -1.71
N GLY A 135 10.15 -0.39 -2.00
CA GLY A 135 10.26 -1.51 -1.04
C GLY A 135 11.23 -1.21 0.09
N GLN A 136 11.45 -2.21 0.95
CA GLN A 136 12.32 -2.06 2.11
C GLN A 136 13.79 -1.92 1.70
N ASN A 137 14.55 -1.11 2.44
CA ASN A 137 15.99 -0.94 2.28
C ASN A 137 16.44 -0.51 0.86
N VAL A 138 15.57 0.19 0.14
CA VAL A 138 15.90 0.76 -1.17
C VAL A 138 16.86 1.94 -1.00
N VAL A 139 17.87 1.99 -1.87
CA VAL A 139 18.85 3.09 -1.89
C VAL A 139 18.77 3.84 -3.22
N ILE A 140 18.45 5.13 -3.15
CA ILE A 140 18.41 6.02 -4.32
C ILE A 140 19.59 6.98 -4.22
N GLY A 141 20.40 7.03 -5.27
CA GLY A 141 21.51 7.96 -5.38
C GLY A 141 21.07 9.42 -5.52
N ASN A 142 22.04 10.35 -5.54
CA ASN A 142 21.73 11.77 -5.66
C ASN A 142 21.20 12.12 -7.06
N GLY A 143 20.34 13.14 -7.15
CA GLY A 143 19.89 13.72 -8.43
C GLY A 143 18.99 12.79 -9.27
N CYS A 144 18.42 11.78 -8.68
CA CYS A 144 17.53 10.85 -9.40
C CYS A 144 16.14 11.46 -9.62
N THR A 145 15.51 11.10 -10.74
CA THR A 145 14.11 11.40 -11.01
C THR A 145 13.34 10.11 -11.21
N LEU A 146 12.35 9.87 -10.34
CA LEU A 146 11.50 8.68 -10.36
C LEU A 146 10.05 9.09 -10.50
N HIS A 147 9.37 8.57 -11.51
CA HIS A 147 7.94 8.81 -11.74
C HIS A 147 7.20 7.50 -12.03
N ASN A 148 6.16 7.21 -11.26
CA ASN A 148 5.32 6.01 -11.43
C ASN A 148 6.16 4.71 -11.50
N VAL A 149 7.08 4.55 -10.54
CA VAL A 149 7.92 3.35 -10.47
C VAL A 149 7.60 2.52 -9.22
N VAL A 150 7.77 1.23 -9.35
CA VAL A 150 7.72 0.28 -8.22
C VAL A 150 9.09 -0.37 -8.11
N ILE A 151 9.73 -0.17 -6.96
CA ILE A 151 11.07 -0.70 -6.70
C ILE A 151 10.98 -1.75 -5.60
N GLY A 152 11.50 -2.94 -5.88
CA GLY A 152 11.56 -4.05 -4.93
C GLY A 152 12.56 -3.83 -3.80
N ASP A 153 12.51 -4.71 -2.79
CA ASP A 153 13.33 -4.59 -1.59
C ASP A 153 14.83 -4.68 -1.90
N GLY A 154 15.61 -3.86 -1.21
CA GLY A 154 17.08 -3.86 -1.29
C GLY A 154 17.68 -3.35 -2.59
N VAL A 155 16.89 -2.92 -3.56
CA VAL A 155 17.37 -2.40 -4.84
C VAL A 155 18.15 -1.10 -4.64
N LYS A 156 19.23 -0.94 -5.40
CA LYS A 156 20.06 0.26 -5.41
C LYS A 156 20.02 0.94 -6.76
N ILE A 157 19.61 2.19 -6.80
CA ILE A 157 19.56 3.03 -8.00
C ILE A 157 20.74 4.00 -7.95
N GLY A 158 21.56 4.00 -9.01
CA GLY A 158 22.71 4.90 -9.13
C GLY A 158 22.30 6.37 -9.24
N ALA A 159 23.22 7.28 -8.90
CA ALA A 159 22.97 8.71 -9.02
C ALA A 159 22.61 9.14 -10.46
N GLU A 160 21.91 10.27 -10.59
CA GLU A 160 21.48 10.89 -11.85
C GLU A 160 20.58 9.98 -12.73
N SER A 161 19.97 8.95 -12.14
CA SER A 161 19.07 8.04 -12.86
C SER A 161 17.71 8.70 -13.11
N ASN A 162 17.15 8.46 -14.29
CA ASN A 162 15.82 8.90 -14.67
C ASN A 162 14.95 7.68 -15.03
N LEU A 163 13.94 7.40 -14.21
CA LEU A 163 13.12 6.20 -14.30
C LEU A 163 11.63 6.58 -14.33
N ALA A 164 10.90 6.01 -15.27
CA ALA A 164 9.46 6.24 -15.38
C ALA A 164 8.70 4.96 -15.79
N ASP A 165 7.49 4.79 -15.26
CA ASP A 165 6.50 3.79 -15.68
C ASP A 165 7.04 2.35 -15.69
N GLN A 166 7.83 1.95 -14.67
CA GLN A 166 8.45 0.62 -14.65
C GLN A 166 8.49 0.00 -13.27
N LYS A 167 8.72 -1.32 -13.25
CA LYS A 167 8.98 -2.11 -12.05
C LYS A 167 10.41 -2.63 -12.08
N ILE A 168 11.08 -2.55 -10.93
CA ILE A 168 12.48 -2.95 -10.74
C ILE A 168 12.53 -3.86 -9.51
N SER A 169 13.10 -5.04 -9.66
CA SER A 169 13.23 -6.03 -8.59
C SER A 169 14.64 -6.61 -8.57
#